data_4ffa49ee504444695dbbaec9ed279038
#
_entry.id   4ffa49ee504444695dbbaec9ed279038
#
_cell.length_a   1.000
_cell.length_b   1.000
_cell.length_c   1.000
_cell.angle_alpha   90.00
_cell.angle_beta   90.00
_cell.angle_gamma   90.00
#
_symmetry.space_group_name_H-M   'P 1'
#
loop_
_entity.id
_entity.type
_entity.pdbx_description
1 polymer ?
#
loop_
_entity_poly.entity_id
_entity_poly.type
_entity_poly.pdbx_seq_one_letter_code
_entity_poly.pdbx_strand_id
1 'polypeptide(L)'
;MYRSSNPVLRNQAFAGQTVGQEQMTVNGTINKILTLFMCILFGALVTWAVAESNPGLAILLTGVGGFGGFIMCLVIIFSRPAQPGTMMGIYAILEGFFLGGFTLIMESMYPGIAMQAGMGTICVFGVMFMIYRFEIIKPTERFMIGVSSAMGAVFLIYLLSFFLSFAGMGIPFLHSSGPVGILISLVFIGIAALMLIVDFGVIEAGVKNKAPASMEWWGAFGLTITLIWVYIEMVRLISKLRNN
;
A
#
# COMPACT_ATOMS: atom_id res chain seq x y z
N MET A 1 30.40 -5.91 14.15
CA MET A 1 30.04 -5.56 12.77
C MET A 1 28.93 -6.51 12.32
N TYR A 2 27.67 -6.07 12.41
CA TYR A 2 26.51 -6.87 11.96
C TYR A 2 26.35 -6.70 10.46
N ARG A 3 26.52 -7.76 9.69
CA ARG A 3 26.17 -7.81 8.27
C ARG A 3 24.68 -8.18 8.18
N SER A 4 23.84 -7.19 7.92
CA SER A 4 22.44 -7.44 7.54
C SER A 4 22.39 -8.17 6.21
N SER A 5 21.70 -9.31 6.14
CA SER A 5 21.47 -10.06 4.89
C SER A 5 20.37 -9.44 4.02
N ASN A 6 19.73 -8.38 4.48
CA ASN A 6 18.72 -7.63 3.70
C ASN A 6 19.44 -6.76 2.66
N PRO A 7 19.24 -6.99 1.33
CA PRO A 7 19.88 -6.21 0.29
C PRO A 7 19.52 -4.72 0.32
N VAL A 8 18.42 -4.33 0.96
CA VAL A 8 17.99 -2.93 1.15
C VAL A 8 18.76 -2.26 2.31
N LEU A 9 19.21 -3.05 3.30
CA LEU A 9 19.91 -2.58 4.49
C LEU A 9 21.44 -2.84 4.43
N ARG A 10 21.97 -3.23 3.27
CA ARG A 10 23.40 -3.41 3.12
C ARG A 10 24.08 -2.08 3.36
N ASN A 11 25.06 -2.03 4.30
CA ASN A 11 25.81 -0.83 4.72
C ASN A 11 26.36 0.03 3.56
N GLN A 12 26.43 -0.49 2.35
CA GLN A 12 26.84 0.24 1.16
C GLN A 12 25.77 1.20 0.60
N ALA A 13 24.47 0.99 0.89
CA ALA A 13 23.42 1.95 0.53
C ALA A 13 23.46 3.20 1.43
N PHE A 14 24.05 3.08 2.62
CA PHE A 14 24.18 4.16 3.60
C PHE A 14 25.61 4.72 3.71
N ALA A 15 26.59 4.11 3.03
CA ALA A 15 28.01 4.51 3.12
C ALA A 15 28.40 5.66 2.18
N GLY A 16 27.49 6.17 1.37
CA GLY A 16 27.73 7.31 0.48
C GLY A 16 27.39 8.65 1.12
N GLN A 17 27.95 8.99 2.28
CA GLN A 17 27.86 10.35 2.82
C GLN A 17 28.70 11.29 1.95
N THR A 18 28.10 11.88 0.92
CA THR A 18 28.63 13.10 0.33
C THR A 18 28.31 14.24 1.29
N VAL A 19 29.37 14.89 1.79
CA VAL A 19 29.30 16.10 2.62
C VAL A 19 28.45 17.13 1.86
N GLY A 20 27.23 17.45 2.40
CA GLY A 20 26.33 18.43 1.80
C GLY A 20 24.97 17.90 1.32
N GLN A 21 24.67 16.59 1.37
CA GLN A 21 23.32 16.12 1.06
C GLN A 21 22.38 16.25 2.26
N GLU A 22 21.17 16.75 2.01
CA GLU A 22 20.10 16.79 3.01
C GLU A 22 19.82 15.37 3.53
N GLN A 23 19.66 15.26 4.86
CA GLN A 23 19.39 14.00 5.54
C GLN A 23 17.89 13.74 5.63
N MET A 24 17.50 12.48 5.62
CA MET A 24 16.14 12.02 5.83
C MET A 24 15.60 12.50 7.17
N THR A 25 14.37 13.04 7.16
CA THR A 25 13.65 13.52 8.34
C THR A 25 12.27 12.87 8.42
N VAL A 26 11.72 12.77 9.63
CA VAL A 26 10.32 12.31 9.82
C VAL A 26 9.35 13.26 9.14
N ASN A 27 9.54 14.58 9.34
CA ASN A 27 8.65 15.58 8.75
C ASN A 27 8.71 15.59 7.21
N GLY A 28 9.91 15.44 6.64
CA GLY A 28 10.07 15.29 5.18
C GLY A 28 9.34 14.06 4.65
N THR A 29 9.42 12.93 5.35
CA THR A 29 8.70 11.71 4.99
C THR A 29 7.19 11.91 5.08
N ILE A 30 6.67 12.52 6.15
CA ILE A 30 5.25 12.84 6.30
C ILE A 30 4.75 13.73 5.15
N ASN A 31 5.50 14.76 4.78
CA ASN A 31 5.12 15.63 3.66
C ASN A 31 5.02 14.86 2.34
N LYS A 32 5.91 13.90 2.12
CA LYS A 32 5.88 13.04 0.92
C LYS A 32 4.73 12.04 0.94
N ILE A 33 4.38 11.49 2.12
CA ILE A 33 3.17 10.67 2.30
C ILE A 33 1.93 11.47 1.96
N LEU A 34 1.80 12.69 2.48
CA LEU A 34 0.68 13.59 2.18
C LEU A 34 0.62 13.92 0.69
N THR A 35 1.77 14.18 0.05
CA THR A 35 1.83 14.43 -1.40
C THR A 35 1.31 13.25 -2.19
N LEU A 36 1.76 12.03 -1.90
CA LEU A 36 1.28 10.82 -2.59
C LEU A 36 -0.21 10.60 -2.33
N PHE A 37 -0.67 10.81 -1.11
CA PHE A 37 -2.08 10.69 -0.75
C PHE A 37 -2.96 11.69 -1.52
N MET A 38 -2.52 12.94 -1.64
CA MET A 38 -3.21 13.96 -2.45
C MET A 38 -3.24 13.59 -3.94
N CYS A 39 -2.19 12.99 -4.47
CA CYS A 39 -2.17 12.48 -5.84
C CYS A 39 -3.18 11.34 -6.04
N ILE A 40 -3.29 10.42 -5.07
CA ILE A 40 -4.30 9.33 -5.09
C ILE A 40 -5.70 9.91 -5.05
N LEU A 41 -5.98 10.83 -4.13
CA LEU A 41 -7.27 11.50 -4.02
C LEU A 41 -7.64 12.23 -5.32
N PHE A 42 -6.69 12.95 -5.91
CA PHE A 42 -6.91 13.62 -7.19
C PHE A 42 -7.30 12.61 -8.28
N GLY A 43 -6.57 11.51 -8.44
CA GLY A 43 -6.89 10.47 -9.40
C GLY A 43 -8.28 9.85 -9.15
N ALA A 44 -8.62 9.56 -7.89
CA ALA A 44 -9.90 9.01 -7.52
C ALA A 44 -11.07 9.97 -7.84
N LEU A 45 -10.91 11.25 -7.49
CA LEU A 45 -11.92 12.28 -7.78
C LEU A 45 -12.12 12.49 -9.29
N VAL A 46 -11.05 12.44 -10.08
CA VAL A 46 -11.14 12.52 -11.55
C VAL A 46 -11.96 11.34 -12.08
N THR A 47 -11.72 10.12 -11.60
CA THR A 47 -12.49 8.93 -12.04
C THR A 47 -13.96 9.07 -11.66
N TRP A 48 -14.27 9.58 -10.47
CA TRP A 48 -15.65 9.80 -10.02
C TRP A 48 -16.35 10.87 -10.85
N ALA A 49 -15.72 12.01 -11.07
CA ALA A 49 -16.29 13.09 -11.90
C ALA A 49 -16.53 12.65 -13.35
N VAL A 50 -15.61 11.85 -13.90
CA VAL A 50 -15.77 11.29 -15.27
C VAL A 50 -16.89 10.26 -15.32
N ALA A 51 -17.09 9.48 -14.26
CA ALA A 51 -18.14 8.44 -14.23
C ALA A 51 -19.56 9.01 -14.34
N GLU A 52 -19.80 10.22 -13.84
CA GLU A 52 -21.10 10.90 -13.94
C GLU A 52 -21.46 11.24 -15.40
N SER A 53 -20.48 11.60 -16.23
CA SER A 53 -20.69 12.02 -17.62
C SER A 53 -20.41 10.90 -18.63
N ASN A 54 -19.45 10.04 -18.37
CA ASN A 54 -19.01 8.96 -19.26
C ASN A 54 -18.54 7.73 -18.49
N PRO A 55 -19.45 6.81 -18.14
CA PRO A 55 -19.11 5.57 -17.42
C PRO A 55 -18.08 4.69 -18.15
N GLY A 56 -18.10 4.68 -19.49
CA GLY A 56 -17.14 3.90 -20.28
C GLY A 56 -15.72 4.41 -20.12
N LEU A 57 -15.51 5.73 -20.09
CA LEU A 57 -14.21 6.33 -19.84
C LEU A 57 -13.74 6.08 -18.39
N ALA A 58 -14.65 6.09 -17.41
CA ALA A 58 -14.31 5.76 -16.03
C ALA A 58 -13.80 4.31 -15.89
N ILE A 59 -14.42 3.35 -16.59
CA ILE A 59 -13.95 1.95 -16.64
C ILE A 59 -12.55 1.89 -17.28
N LEU A 60 -12.31 2.63 -18.36
CA LEU A 60 -11.01 2.71 -19.02
C LEU A 60 -9.95 3.26 -18.05
N LEU A 61 -10.25 4.39 -17.35
CA LEU A 61 -9.35 4.97 -16.35
C LEU A 61 -9.04 3.98 -15.24
N THR A 62 -10.03 3.23 -14.76
CA THR A 62 -9.85 2.19 -13.74
C THR A 62 -8.89 1.10 -14.22
N GLY A 63 -9.08 0.62 -15.45
CA GLY A 63 -8.20 -0.38 -16.05
C GLY A 63 -6.77 0.14 -16.26
N VAL A 64 -6.63 1.34 -16.84
CA VAL A 64 -5.32 1.99 -17.03
C VAL A 64 -4.66 2.27 -15.67
N GLY A 65 -5.43 2.68 -14.66
CA GLY A 65 -4.94 2.88 -13.30
C GLY A 65 -4.39 1.60 -12.69
N GLY A 66 -5.16 0.51 -12.72
CA GLY A 66 -4.74 -0.76 -12.13
C GLY A 66 -3.52 -1.38 -12.82
N PHE A 67 -3.57 -1.55 -14.16
CA PHE A 67 -2.45 -2.10 -14.91
C PHE A 67 -1.26 -1.14 -14.95
N GLY A 68 -1.49 0.14 -15.21
CA GLY A 68 -0.45 1.15 -15.28
C GLY A 68 0.21 1.39 -13.92
N GLY A 69 -0.57 1.43 -12.84
CA GLY A 69 -0.07 1.51 -11.47
C GLY A 69 0.79 0.30 -11.10
N PHE A 70 0.32 -0.91 -11.41
CA PHE A 70 1.11 -2.14 -11.19
C PHE A 70 2.44 -2.12 -11.96
N ILE A 71 2.42 -1.80 -13.26
CA ILE A 71 3.64 -1.70 -14.08
C ILE A 71 4.57 -0.61 -13.51
N MET A 72 4.03 0.57 -13.17
CA MET A 72 4.82 1.67 -12.62
C MET A 72 5.45 1.28 -11.28
N CYS A 73 4.73 0.56 -10.41
CA CYS A 73 5.26 0.02 -9.16
C CYS A 73 6.48 -0.88 -9.42
N LEU A 74 6.36 -1.81 -10.37
CA LEU A 74 7.48 -2.69 -10.76
C LEU A 74 8.65 -1.87 -11.31
N VAL A 75 8.39 -0.91 -12.20
CA VAL A 75 9.43 -0.03 -12.74
C VAL A 75 10.16 0.70 -11.61
N ILE A 76 9.45 1.30 -10.65
CA ILE A 76 10.05 2.00 -9.50
C ILE A 76 10.93 1.05 -8.68
N ILE A 77 10.44 -0.15 -8.36
CA ILE A 77 11.16 -1.12 -7.52
C ILE A 77 12.44 -1.60 -8.21
N PHE A 78 12.38 -1.91 -9.51
CA PHE A 78 13.52 -2.47 -10.24
C PHE A 78 14.50 -1.42 -10.76
N SER A 79 14.03 -0.25 -11.24
CA SER A 79 14.91 0.79 -11.79
C SER A 79 15.59 1.64 -10.72
N ARG A 80 15.01 1.73 -9.52
CA ARG A 80 15.51 2.56 -8.40
C ARG A 80 15.93 3.95 -8.85
N PRO A 81 15.00 4.77 -9.37
CA PRO A 81 15.32 6.05 -9.99
C PRO A 81 16.02 7.00 -9.02
N ALA A 82 16.96 7.80 -9.53
CA ALA A 82 17.68 8.80 -8.75
C ALA A 82 16.75 9.92 -8.23
N GLN A 83 15.69 10.23 -8.97
CA GLN A 83 14.62 11.16 -8.59
C GLN A 83 13.28 10.41 -8.45
N PRO A 84 13.04 9.71 -7.32
CA PRO A 84 11.90 8.82 -7.20
C PRO A 84 10.55 9.56 -7.12
N GLY A 85 10.53 10.82 -6.68
CA GLY A 85 9.30 11.58 -6.41
C GLY A 85 8.36 11.69 -7.60
N THR A 86 8.87 11.98 -8.80
CA THR A 86 8.05 12.09 -10.01
C THR A 86 7.39 10.78 -10.39
N MET A 87 8.17 9.68 -10.40
CA MET A 87 7.63 8.36 -10.73
C MET A 87 6.62 7.86 -9.69
N MET A 88 6.89 8.11 -8.40
CA MET A 88 5.97 7.78 -7.31
C MET A 88 4.71 8.64 -7.35
N GLY A 89 4.80 9.91 -7.77
CA GLY A 89 3.63 10.77 -8.02
C GLY A 89 2.76 10.24 -9.16
N ILE A 90 3.37 9.83 -10.28
CA ILE A 90 2.64 9.21 -11.41
C ILE A 90 1.97 7.91 -10.95
N TYR A 91 2.69 7.05 -10.23
CA TYR A 91 2.12 5.85 -9.62
C TYR A 91 0.90 6.17 -8.77
N ALA A 92 1.01 7.17 -7.89
CA ALA A 92 -0.07 7.57 -6.99
C ALA A 92 -1.33 8.05 -7.74
N ILE A 93 -1.16 8.80 -8.85
CA ILE A 93 -2.30 9.22 -9.70
C ILE A 93 -2.95 8.01 -10.38
N LEU A 94 -2.15 7.09 -10.93
CA LEU A 94 -2.65 5.86 -11.57
C LEU A 94 -3.40 5.00 -10.55
N GLU A 95 -2.83 4.81 -9.36
CA GLU A 95 -3.48 4.08 -8.28
C GLU A 95 -4.78 4.77 -7.84
N GLY A 96 -4.81 6.10 -7.86
CA GLY A 96 -6.01 6.89 -7.64
C GLY A 96 -7.10 6.61 -8.67
N PHE A 97 -6.77 6.51 -9.96
CA PHE A 97 -7.74 6.11 -11.00
C PHE A 97 -8.32 4.72 -10.74
N PHE A 98 -7.47 3.76 -10.36
CA PHE A 98 -7.91 2.42 -10.00
C PHE A 98 -8.82 2.42 -8.76
N LEU A 99 -8.36 3.03 -7.66
CA LEU A 99 -9.12 3.07 -6.42
C LEU A 99 -10.44 3.82 -6.57
N GLY A 100 -10.45 4.91 -7.34
CA GLY A 100 -11.69 5.66 -7.63
C GLY A 100 -12.73 4.78 -8.30
N GLY A 101 -12.37 4.06 -9.36
CA GLY A 101 -13.28 3.17 -10.06
C GLY A 101 -13.65 1.93 -9.26
N PHE A 102 -12.68 1.30 -8.59
CA PHE A 102 -12.94 0.17 -7.70
C PHE A 102 -13.95 0.54 -6.60
N THR A 103 -13.72 1.69 -5.95
CA THR A 103 -14.60 2.17 -4.89
C THR A 103 -15.97 2.55 -5.42
N LEU A 104 -16.06 3.16 -6.61
CA LEU A 104 -17.34 3.50 -7.25
C LEU A 104 -18.20 2.26 -7.51
N ILE A 105 -17.58 1.19 -8.03
CA ILE A 105 -18.29 -0.09 -8.26
C ILE A 105 -18.78 -0.65 -6.92
N MET A 106 -17.94 -0.66 -5.89
CA MET A 106 -18.32 -1.16 -4.57
C MET A 106 -19.40 -0.29 -3.92
N GLU A 107 -19.34 1.02 -4.07
CA GLU A 107 -20.33 1.97 -3.54
C GLU A 107 -21.70 1.78 -4.19
N SER A 108 -21.74 1.49 -5.50
CA SER A 108 -23.00 1.21 -6.22
C SER A 108 -23.68 -0.10 -5.75
N MET A 109 -22.88 -1.09 -5.33
CA MET A 109 -23.38 -2.36 -4.79
C MET A 109 -23.71 -2.27 -3.29
N TYR A 110 -22.93 -1.51 -2.55
CA TYR A 110 -22.98 -1.41 -1.09
C TYR A 110 -22.87 0.06 -0.66
N PRO A 111 -23.96 0.84 -0.67
CA PRO A 111 -23.92 2.27 -0.36
C PRO A 111 -23.28 2.56 1.00
N GLY A 112 -22.36 3.53 1.04
CA GLY A 112 -21.58 3.92 2.22
C GLY A 112 -20.34 3.09 2.51
N ILE A 113 -19.97 2.13 1.63
CA ILE A 113 -18.80 1.25 1.84
C ILE A 113 -17.50 2.04 1.77
N ALA A 114 -17.41 3.03 0.89
CA ALA A 114 -16.22 3.90 0.76
C ALA A 114 -15.86 4.59 2.07
N MET A 115 -16.86 5.21 2.69
CA MET A 115 -16.69 5.91 3.98
C MET A 115 -16.31 4.92 5.09
N GLN A 116 -16.98 3.78 5.17
CA GLN A 116 -16.72 2.78 6.21
C GLN A 116 -15.33 2.18 6.07
N ALA A 117 -14.90 1.83 4.85
CA ALA A 117 -13.56 1.32 4.60
C ALA A 117 -12.47 2.37 4.86
N GLY A 118 -12.72 3.62 4.48
CA GLY A 118 -11.82 4.73 4.77
C GLY A 118 -11.63 4.95 6.26
N MET A 119 -12.72 5.02 7.03
CA MET A 119 -12.65 5.13 8.49
C MET A 119 -11.96 3.91 9.11
N GLY A 120 -12.27 2.69 8.65
CA GLY A 120 -11.61 1.48 9.12
C GLY A 120 -10.10 1.51 8.89
N THR A 121 -9.67 1.97 7.71
CA THR A 121 -8.26 2.14 7.38
C THR A 121 -7.56 3.14 8.30
N ILE A 122 -8.18 4.30 8.54
CA ILE A 122 -7.65 5.31 9.46
C ILE A 122 -7.57 4.76 10.89
N CYS A 123 -8.58 4.01 11.35
CA CYS A 123 -8.55 3.37 12.66
C CYS A 123 -7.43 2.35 12.79
N VAL A 124 -7.25 1.47 11.79
CA VAL A 124 -6.14 0.50 11.78
C VAL A 124 -4.79 1.22 11.80
N PHE A 125 -4.61 2.22 10.95
CA PHE A 125 -3.39 3.03 10.94
C PHE A 125 -3.12 3.66 12.31
N GLY A 126 -4.12 4.32 12.91
CA GLY A 126 -3.98 4.98 14.21
C GLY A 126 -3.63 4.01 15.34
N VAL A 127 -4.31 2.85 15.39
CA VAL A 127 -4.03 1.79 16.37
C VAL A 127 -2.61 1.25 16.20
N MET A 128 -2.21 0.93 14.96
CA MET A 128 -0.87 0.39 14.69
C MET A 128 0.24 1.43 14.95
N PHE A 129 -0.04 2.70 14.68
CA PHE A 129 0.86 3.79 15.05
C PHE A 129 1.02 3.92 16.58
N MET A 130 -0.06 3.79 17.34
CA MET A 130 0.02 3.78 18.81
C MET A 130 0.79 2.57 19.33
N ILE A 131 0.51 1.36 18.82
CA ILE A 131 1.22 0.13 19.18
C ILE A 131 2.73 0.29 18.92
N TYR A 132 3.09 0.88 17.79
CA TYR A 132 4.48 1.19 17.44
C TYR A 132 5.06 2.26 18.39
N ARG A 133 4.35 3.37 18.61
CA ARG A 133 4.81 4.51 19.43
C ARG A 133 5.04 4.14 20.89
N PHE A 134 4.19 3.26 21.44
CA PHE A 134 4.34 2.73 22.81
C PHE A 134 5.27 1.52 22.89
N GLU A 135 5.95 1.16 21.81
CA GLU A 135 6.87 0.02 21.72
C GLU A 135 6.25 -1.32 22.18
N ILE A 136 4.93 -1.48 22.06
CA ILE A 136 4.23 -2.72 22.40
C ILE A 136 4.70 -3.85 21.49
N ILE A 137 4.85 -3.54 20.18
CA ILE A 137 5.47 -4.44 19.19
C ILE A 137 6.69 -3.73 18.61
N LYS A 138 7.86 -4.32 18.78
CA LYS A 138 9.12 -3.77 18.24
C LYS A 138 9.41 -4.39 16.87
N PRO A 139 9.76 -3.59 15.85
CA PRO A 139 10.14 -4.08 14.52
C PRO A 139 11.54 -4.72 14.55
N THR A 140 11.65 -5.88 15.21
CA THR A 140 12.90 -6.64 15.20
C THR A 140 13.16 -7.21 13.81
N GLU A 141 14.40 -7.56 13.48
CA GLU A 141 14.77 -8.15 12.18
C GLU A 141 13.94 -9.41 11.87
N ARG A 142 13.76 -10.29 12.86
CA ARG A 142 12.94 -11.50 12.71
C ARG A 142 11.46 -11.18 12.45
N PHE A 143 10.93 -10.20 13.16
CA PHE A 143 9.56 -9.73 12.96
C PHE A 143 9.37 -9.17 11.54
N MET A 144 10.27 -8.28 11.10
CA MET A 144 10.22 -7.68 9.76
C MET A 144 10.30 -8.75 8.65
N ILE A 145 11.20 -9.74 8.79
CA ILE A 145 11.29 -10.85 7.83
C ILE A 145 9.99 -11.68 7.83
N GLY A 146 9.46 -12.02 8.99
CA GLY A 146 8.24 -12.81 9.12
C GLY A 146 7.04 -12.12 8.48
N VAL A 147 6.80 -10.84 8.80
CA VAL A 147 5.68 -10.06 8.27
C VAL A 147 5.83 -9.83 6.76
N SER A 148 7.04 -9.46 6.29
CA SER A 148 7.29 -9.27 4.86
C SER A 148 7.13 -10.57 4.06
N SER A 149 7.51 -11.72 4.63
CA SER A 149 7.29 -13.02 4.00
C SER A 149 5.81 -13.38 3.93
N ALA A 150 5.04 -13.11 5.01
CA ALA A 150 3.60 -13.31 5.03
C ALA A 150 2.91 -12.42 3.98
N MET A 151 3.33 -11.15 3.87
CA MET A 151 2.85 -10.23 2.82
C MET A 151 3.15 -10.77 1.42
N GLY A 152 4.37 -11.24 1.18
CA GLY A 152 4.75 -11.86 -0.08
C GLY A 152 3.89 -13.09 -0.43
N ALA A 153 3.55 -13.92 0.57
CA ALA A 153 2.66 -15.05 0.37
C ALA A 153 1.24 -14.61 -0.02
N VAL A 154 0.68 -13.60 0.64
CA VAL A 154 -0.64 -13.05 0.27
C VAL A 154 -0.61 -12.46 -1.15
N PHE A 155 0.44 -11.70 -1.51
CA PHE A 155 0.62 -11.19 -2.86
C PHE A 155 0.64 -12.32 -3.90
N LEU A 156 1.36 -13.40 -3.66
CA LEU A 156 1.41 -14.57 -4.55
C LEU A 156 0.04 -15.25 -4.66
N ILE A 157 -0.73 -15.34 -3.58
CA ILE A 157 -2.11 -15.88 -3.61
C ILE A 157 -2.99 -15.01 -4.53
N TYR A 158 -2.93 -13.69 -4.42
CA TYR A 158 -3.70 -12.79 -5.28
C TYR A 158 -3.24 -12.85 -6.74
N LEU A 159 -1.94 -12.91 -6.97
CA LEU A 159 -1.36 -13.04 -8.31
C LEU A 159 -1.79 -14.36 -8.96
N LEU A 160 -1.74 -15.47 -8.22
CA LEU A 160 -2.22 -16.77 -8.68
C LEU A 160 -3.72 -16.74 -8.96
N SER A 161 -4.52 -16.14 -8.06
CA SER A 161 -5.97 -15.96 -8.26
C SER A 161 -6.27 -15.16 -9.52
N PHE A 162 -5.48 -14.12 -9.79
CA PHE A 162 -5.62 -13.31 -10.99
C PHE A 162 -5.37 -14.14 -12.26
N PHE A 163 -4.28 -14.90 -12.32
CA PHE A 163 -4.00 -15.75 -13.49
C PHE A 163 -5.02 -16.89 -13.66
N LEU A 164 -5.45 -17.50 -12.57
CA LEU A 164 -6.48 -18.56 -12.63
C LEU A 164 -7.82 -18.02 -13.13
N SER A 165 -8.14 -16.74 -12.88
CA SER A 165 -9.38 -16.14 -13.37
C SER A 165 -9.44 -16.08 -14.91
N PHE A 166 -8.30 -15.94 -15.61
CA PHE A 166 -8.26 -16.01 -17.07
C PHE A 166 -8.53 -17.44 -17.61
N ALA A 167 -8.24 -18.45 -16.80
CA ALA A 167 -8.56 -19.84 -17.12
C ALA A 167 -10.00 -20.24 -16.72
N GLY A 168 -10.81 -19.28 -16.25
CA GLY A 168 -12.15 -19.55 -15.74
C GLY A 168 -12.17 -20.28 -14.40
N MET A 169 -11.01 -20.43 -13.75
CA MET A 169 -10.85 -21.07 -12.45
C MET A 169 -10.73 -20.02 -11.37
N GLY A 170 -11.76 -19.87 -10.52
CA GLY A 170 -11.70 -19.01 -9.34
C GLY A 170 -11.13 -19.77 -8.13
N ILE A 171 -10.56 -19.04 -7.17
CA ILE A 171 -10.24 -19.60 -5.86
C ILE A 171 -11.47 -19.35 -4.95
N PRO A 172 -12.35 -20.37 -4.73
CA PRO A 172 -13.66 -20.14 -4.14
C PRO A 172 -13.59 -19.55 -2.72
N PHE A 173 -12.67 -20.01 -1.89
CA PHE A 173 -12.56 -19.55 -0.50
C PHE A 173 -12.09 -18.08 -0.37
N LEU A 174 -11.38 -17.55 -1.37
CA LEU A 174 -10.91 -16.16 -1.36
C LEU A 174 -12.05 -15.16 -1.57
N HIS A 175 -13.05 -15.56 -2.38
CA HIS A 175 -14.19 -14.72 -2.76
C HIS A 175 -15.48 -15.09 -2.01
N SER A 176 -15.45 -16.13 -1.18
CA SER A 176 -16.61 -16.57 -0.39
C SER A 176 -17.02 -15.48 0.61
N SER A 177 -18.33 -15.24 0.72
CA SER A 177 -18.93 -14.36 1.74
C SER A 177 -19.18 -15.08 3.07
N GLY A 178 -18.99 -16.41 3.13
CA GLY A 178 -19.20 -17.19 4.33
C GLY A 178 -18.12 -16.95 5.42
N PRO A 179 -18.28 -17.59 6.60
CA PRO A 179 -17.38 -17.40 7.76
C PRO A 179 -15.90 -17.58 7.43
N VAL A 180 -15.58 -18.56 6.55
CA VAL A 180 -14.19 -18.82 6.12
C VAL A 180 -13.62 -17.62 5.32
N GLY A 181 -14.39 -17.08 4.39
CA GLY A 181 -13.96 -15.92 3.60
C GLY A 181 -13.78 -14.65 4.45
N ILE A 182 -14.62 -14.46 5.47
CA ILE A 182 -14.49 -13.37 6.45
C ILE A 182 -13.21 -13.55 7.28
N LEU A 183 -12.97 -14.76 7.78
CA LEU A 183 -11.76 -15.07 8.55
C LEU A 183 -10.48 -14.81 7.74
N ILE A 184 -10.45 -15.22 6.47
CA ILE A 184 -9.33 -14.96 5.57
C ILE A 184 -9.10 -13.44 5.40
N SER A 185 -10.17 -12.65 5.20
CA SER A 185 -10.05 -11.19 5.10
C SER A 185 -9.50 -10.58 6.40
N LEU A 186 -9.93 -11.05 7.57
CA LEU A 186 -9.40 -10.60 8.86
C LEU A 186 -7.90 -10.93 9.01
N VAL A 187 -7.48 -12.12 8.59
CA VAL A 187 -6.05 -12.52 8.60
C VAL A 187 -5.24 -11.60 7.67
N PHE A 188 -5.74 -11.30 6.46
CA PHE A 188 -5.05 -10.45 5.51
C PHE A 188 -4.96 -9.01 6.00
N ILE A 189 -6.02 -8.47 6.61
CA ILE A 189 -5.99 -7.16 7.28
C ILE A 189 -4.98 -7.17 8.43
N GLY A 190 -4.92 -8.26 9.22
CA GLY A 190 -3.95 -8.41 10.29
C GLY A 190 -2.50 -8.37 9.78
N ILE A 191 -2.20 -9.06 8.68
CA ILE A 191 -0.88 -9.03 8.05
C ILE A 191 -0.56 -7.63 7.53
N ALA A 192 -1.51 -6.98 6.85
CA ALA A 192 -1.34 -5.60 6.36
C ALA A 192 -1.15 -4.60 7.50
N ALA A 193 -1.88 -4.75 8.60
CA ALA A 193 -1.71 -3.95 9.80
C ALA A 193 -0.31 -4.12 10.42
N LEU A 194 0.18 -5.35 10.55
CA LEU A 194 1.55 -5.61 11.04
C LEU A 194 2.62 -5.03 10.09
N MET A 195 2.35 -4.96 8.78
CA MET A 195 3.27 -4.34 7.82
C MET A 195 3.42 -2.83 8.06
N LEU A 196 2.39 -2.13 8.56
CA LEU A 196 2.52 -0.72 8.97
C LEU A 196 3.60 -0.53 10.05
N ILE A 197 3.74 -1.47 11.00
CA ILE A 197 4.80 -1.43 12.01
C ILE A 197 6.18 -1.59 11.35
N VAL A 198 6.29 -2.44 10.34
CA VAL A 198 7.53 -2.59 9.56
C VAL A 198 7.87 -1.28 8.85
N ASP A 199 6.87 -0.64 8.20
CA ASP A 199 7.06 0.63 7.49
C ASP A 199 7.52 1.75 8.44
N PHE A 200 6.90 1.87 9.62
CA PHE A 200 7.35 2.83 10.64
C PHE A 200 8.78 2.55 11.09
N GLY A 201 9.12 1.28 11.32
CA GLY A 201 10.47 0.88 11.71
C GLY A 201 11.52 1.20 10.65
N VAL A 202 11.19 1.00 9.37
CA VAL A 202 12.08 1.34 8.24
C VAL A 202 12.30 2.85 8.14
N ILE A 203 11.23 3.66 8.29
CA ILE A 203 11.31 5.12 8.27
C ILE A 203 12.18 5.61 9.45
N GLU A 204 11.94 5.12 10.66
CA GLU A 204 12.71 5.52 11.84
C GLU A 204 14.18 5.12 11.72
N ALA A 205 14.46 3.91 11.24
CA ALA A 205 15.83 3.44 10.99
C ALA A 205 16.55 4.30 9.94
N GLY A 206 15.86 4.71 8.87
CA GLY A 206 16.37 5.64 7.87
C GLY A 206 16.78 6.98 8.47
N VAL A 207 15.93 7.57 9.30
CA VAL A 207 16.22 8.83 10.00
C VAL A 207 17.38 8.67 10.99
N LYS A 208 17.39 7.62 11.82
CA LYS A 208 18.46 7.34 12.78
C LYS A 208 19.82 7.13 12.12
N ASN A 209 19.83 6.49 10.96
CA ASN A 209 21.04 6.24 10.19
C ASN A 209 21.44 7.41 9.27
N LYS A 210 20.74 8.55 9.36
CA LYS A 210 21.01 9.75 8.54
C LYS A 210 21.03 9.43 7.05
N ALA A 211 20.06 8.64 6.59
CA ALA A 211 19.92 8.29 5.19
C ALA A 211 19.72 9.56 4.32
N PRO A 212 20.05 9.54 3.02
CA PRO A 212 19.78 10.68 2.12
C PRO A 212 18.30 11.06 2.09
N ALA A 213 17.99 12.35 1.91
CA ALA A 213 16.60 12.85 1.83
C ALA A 213 15.76 12.17 0.73
N SER A 214 16.39 11.64 -0.32
CA SER A 214 15.69 10.83 -1.33
C SER A 214 15.02 9.58 -0.76
N MET A 215 15.50 9.04 0.37
CA MET A 215 14.91 7.88 1.05
C MET A 215 13.57 8.20 1.73
N GLU A 216 13.25 9.47 1.95
CA GLU A 216 11.93 9.91 2.41
C GLU A 216 10.82 9.48 1.43
N TRP A 217 11.09 9.56 0.10
CA TRP A 217 10.18 9.08 -0.92
C TRP A 217 9.95 7.57 -0.85
N TRP A 218 11.01 6.80 -0.58
CA TRP A 218 10.90 5.35 -0.45
C TRP A 218 10.11 4.94 0.79
N GLY A 219 10.33 5.61 1.92
CA GLY A 219 9.52 5.41 3.13
C GLY A 219 8.05 5.78 2.91
N ALA A 220 7.80 6.91 2.24
CA ALA A 220 6.45 7.35 1.89
C ALA A 220 5.76 6.37 0.93
N PHE A 221 6.47 5.88 -0.08
CA PHE A 221 5.96 4.95 -1.07
C PHE A 221 5.57 3.60 -0.43
N GLY A 222 6.44 3.02 0.40
CA GLY A 222 6.14 1.77 1.11
C GLY A 222 4.88 1.89 1.97
N LEU A 223 4.82 2.91 2.83
CA LEU A 223 3.67 3.16 3.69
C LEU A 223 2.38 3.40 2.89
N THR A 224 2.48 4.12 1.77
CA THR A 224 1.31 4.39 0.89
C THR A 224 0.77 3.09 0.29
N ILE A 225 1.63 2.20 -0.23
CA ILE A 225 1.22 0.89 -0.76
C ILE A 225 0.52 0.07 0.33
N THR A 226 1.07 0.03 1.54
CA THR A 226 0.48 -0.70 2.66
C THR A 226 -0.90 -0.14 3.03
N LEU A 227 -1.07 1.18 3.07
CA LEU A 227 -2.37 1.82 3.35
C LEU A 227 -3.41 1.54 2.27
N ILE A 228 -3.02 1.57 1.00
CA ILE A 228 -3.89 1.19 -0.13
C ILE A 228 -4.37 -0.25 0.05
N TRP A 229 -3.45 -1.16 0.39
CA TRP A 229 -3.82 -2.55 0.61
C TRP A 229 -4.78 -2.72 1.78
N VAL A 230 -4.52 -2.08 2.94
CA VAL A 230 -5.46 -2.07 4.08
C VAL A 230 -6.84 -1.59 3.63
N TYR A 231 -6.92 -0.52 2.84
CA TYR A 231 -8.18 0.01 2.34
C TYR A 231 -8.93 -1.01 1.46
N ILE A 232 -8.25 -1.64 0.52
CA ILE A 232 -8.85 -2.65 -0.37
C ILE A 232 -9.36 -3.85 0.45
N GLU A 233 -8.61 -4.32 1.44
CA GLU A 233 -9.04 -5.41 2.31
C GLU A 233 -10.21 -5.01 3.20
N MET A 234 -10.27 -3.76 3.67
CA MET A 234 -11.43 -3.24 4.40
C MET A 234 -12.68 -3.22 3.52
N VAL A 235 -12.59 -2.75 2.28
CA VAL A 235 -13.72 -2.81 1.33
C VAL A 235 -14.17 -4.25 1.14
N ARG A 236 -13.24 -5.18 0.94
CA ARG A 236 -13.56 -6.61 0.78
C ARG A 236 -14.21 -7.22 2.03
N LEU A 237 -13.69 -6.93 3.21
CA LEU A 237 -14.27 -7.42 4.46
C LEU A 237 -15.71 -6.91 4.62
N ILE A 238 -15.93 -5.60 4.47
CA ILE A 238 -17.25 -5.00 4.63
C ILE A 238 -18.24 -5.55 3.58
N SER A 239 -17.80 -5.72 2.32
CA SER A 239 -18.66 -6.32 1.29
C SER A 239 -19.07 -7.75 1.62
N LYS A 240 -18.15 -8.57 2.16
CA LYS A 240 -18.46 -9.93 2.61
C LYS A 240 -19.41 -9.95 3.80
N LEU A 241 -19.25 -9.04 4.77
CA LEU A 241 -20.11 -8.91 5.93
C LEU A 241 -21.54 -8.51 5.55
N ARG A 242 -21.70 -7.70 4.50
CA ARG A 242 -23.03 -7.29 4.00
C ARG A 242 -23.72 -8.34 3.11
N ASN A 243 -22.93 -9.29 2.61
CA ASN A 243 -23.41 -10.34 1.72
C ASN A 243 -23.66 -11.68 2.44
N ASN A 244 -23.46 -11.71 3.76
CA ASN A 244 -23.68 -12.87 4.62
C ASN A 244 -25.00 -12.71 5.38
#